data_2a0162d5ec38c5944d7f8dec0876ace4
#
_entry.id   2a0162d5ec38c5944d7f8dec0876ace4
#
_cell.length_a   1.000
_cell.length_b   1.000
_cell.length_c   1.000
_cell.angle_alpha   90.00
_cell.angle_beta   90.00
_cell.angle_gamma   90.00
#
_symmetry.space_group_name_H-M   'P 1'
#
loop_
_entity.id
_entity.type
_entity.pdbx_description
1 polymer ?
#
loop_
_entity_poly.entity_id
_entity_poly.type
_entity_poly.pdbx_seq_one_letter_code
_entity_poly.pdbx_strand_id
1 'polypeptide(L)'
;MEEIQQEEKKHNGNDIFHIKEKIYEMILYGNPQLKDFPKAERYVLAGDIRKTMYTMLEMAVRLEKKYHKKTTLQDLDIEVDVLRNLLRLAKDPNLYPNQKPCLDFHTWEVWMRKVDEIGRMIGGY
;
A
#
# COMPACT_ATOMS: atom_id res chain seq x y z
N MET A 1 18.06 29.24 -8.39
CA MET A 1 17.31 28.23 -9.18
C MET A 1 17.99 26.87 -9.18
N GLU A 2 19.29 26.80 -9.43
CA GLU A 2 20.01 25.52 -9.43
C GLU A 2 20.07 24.87 -8.05
N GLU A 3 20.27 25.65 -6.99
CA GLU A 3 20.29 25.15 -5.62
C GLU A 3 18.95 24.56 -5.20
N ILE A 4 17.85 25.21 -5.57
CA ILE A 4 16.50 24.72 -5.28
C ILE A 4 16.23 23.42 -6.02
N GLN A 5 16.65 23.31 -7.28
CA GLN A 5 16.47 22.07 -8.06
C GLN A 5 17.30 20.92 -7.51
N GLN A 6 18.51 21.18 -7.02
CA GLN A 6 19.34 20.15 -6.40
C GLN A 6 18.78 19.71 -5.05
N GLU A 7 18.24 20.61 -4.27
CA GLU A 7 17.56 20.29 -3.01
C GLU A 7 16.29 19.48 -3.28
N GLU A 8 15.50 19.84 -4.29
CA GLU A 8 14.32 19.11 -4.68
C GLU A 8 14.66 17.68 -5.12
N LYS A 9 15.71 17.50 -5.91
CA LYS A 9 16.16 16.17 -6.33
C LYS A 9 16.60 15.32 -5.14
N LYS A 10 17.35 15.91 -4.21
CA LYS A 10 17.83 15.23 -3.01
C LYS A 10 16.66 14.87 -2.10
N HIS A 11 15.69 15.79 -1.93
CA HIS A 11 14.48 15.57 -1.16
C HIS A 11 13.63 14.47 -1.78
N ASN A 12 13.46 14.51 -3.10
CA ASN A 12 12.68 13.50 -3.83
C ASN A 12 13.29 12.09 -3.71
N GLY A 13 14.61 11.97 -3.80
CA GLY A 13 15.29 10.70 -3.59
C GLY A 13 15.08 10.14 -2.18
N ASN A 14 15.13 11.02 -1.18
CA ASN A 14 14.86 10.68 0.21
C ASN A 14 13.40 10.25 0.40
N ASP A 15 12.46 10.98 -0.20
CA ASP A 15 11.04 10.66 -0.11
C ASP A 15 10.73 9.30 -0.74
N ILE A 16 11.33 8.99 -1.89
CA ILE A 16 11.16 7.69 -2.54
C ILE A 16 11.69 6.58 -1.65
N PHE A 17 12.85 6.75 -1.04
CA PHE A 17 13.39 5.79 -0.09
C PHE A 17 12.41 5.56 1.07
N HIS A 18 11.87 6.63 1.65
CA HIS A 18 10.92 6.53 2.75
C HIS A 18 9.61 5.87 2.33
N ILE A 19 9.11 6.15 1.12
CA ILE A 19 7.92 5.48 0.59
C ILE A 19 8.15 3.97 0.53
N LYS A 20 9.29 3.55 -0.01
CA LYS A 20 9.64 2.13 -0.09
C LYS A 20 9.68 1.49 1.30
N GLU A 21 10.32 2.15 2.26
CA GLU A 21 10.42 1.61 3.62
C GLU A 21 9.05 1.53 4.31
N LYS A 22 8.18 2.51 4.07
CA LYS A 22 6.82 2.47 4.62
C LYS A 22 5.97 1.36 4.00
N ILE A 23 6.14 1.10 2.72
CA ILE A 23 5.49 -0.03 2.05
C ILE A 23 6.01 -1.35 2.65
N TYR A 24 7.31 -1.47 2.83
CA TYR A 24 7.94 -2.64 3.42
C TYR A 24 7.37 -2.91 4.83
N GLU A 25 7.32 -1.90 5.69
CA GLU A 25 6.76 -1.99 7.04
C GLU A 25 5.28 -2.41 7.02
N MET A 26 4.51 -1.83 6.10
CA MET A 26 3.09 -2.17 5.93
C MET A 26 2.91 -3.65 5.57
N ILE A 27 3.74 -4.19 4.70
CA ILE A 27 3.68 -5.60 4.32
C ILE A 27 3.98 -6.50 5.51
N LEU A 28 4.98 -6.13 6.31
CA LEU A 28 5.33 -6.89 7.52
C LEU A 28 4.18 -6.90 8.53
N TYR A 29 3.40 -5.81 8.59
CA TYR A 29 2.20 -5.78 9.41
C TYR A 29 1.07 -6.60 8.79
N GLY A 30 0.84 -6.44 7.50
CA GLY A 30 -0.34 -6.98 6.82
C GLY A 30 -0.31 -8.50 6.60
N ASN A 31 0.82 -9.05 6.22
CA ASN A 31 0.90 -10.48 5.88
C ASN A 31 0.42 -11.41 7.00
N PRO A 32 0.79 -11.19 8.28
CA PRO A 32 0.25 -12.03 9.36
C PRO A 32 -1.27 -11.98 9.48
N GLN A 33 -1.89 -10.84 9.17
CA GLN A 33 -3.35 -10.68 9.28
C GLN A 33 -4.09 -11.52 8.24
N LEU A 34 -3.45 -11.83 7.11
CA LEU A 34 -4.07 -12.59 6.03
C LEU A 34 -4.28 -14.06 6.39
N LYS A 35 -3.55 -14.57 7.38
CA LYS A 35 -3.69 -15.96 7.84
C LYS A 35 -5.07 -16.25 8.41
N ASP A 36 -5.72 -15.25 8.99
CA ASP A 36 -6.99 -15.40 9.67
C ASP A 36 -8.20 -15.27 8.75
N PHE A 37 -7.96 -15.02 7.46
CA PHE A 37 -9.04 -14.95 6.48
C PHE A 37 -9.72 -16.33 6.34
N PRO A 38 -11.05 -16.36 6.13
CA PRO A 38 -11.76 -17.61 5.88
C PRO A 38 -11.11 -18.38 4.74
N LYS A 39 -11.19 -19.71 4.83
CA LYS A 39 -10.57 -20.60 3.85
C LYS A 39 -10.98 -20.26 2.41
N ALA A 40 -12.24 -19.87 2.19
CA ALA A 40 -12.74 -19.49 0.87
C ALA A 40 -12.04 -18.27 0.28
N GLU A 41 -11.56 -17.35 1.13
CA GLU A 41 -10.92 -16.11 0.70
C GLU A 41 -9.40 -16.12 0.85
N ARG A 42 -8.83 -17.17 1.42
CA ARG A 42 -7.38 -17.25 1.70
C ARG A 42 -6.54 -17.19 0.43
N TYR A 43 -7.04 -17.73 -0.68
CA TYR A 43 -6.34 -17.72 -1.96
C TYR A 43 -6.94 -16.75 -2.97
N VAL A 44 -7.98 -16.02 -2.60
CA VAL A 44 -8.65 -15.05 -3.47
C VAL A 44 -8.43 -13.66 -2.93
N LEU A 45 -9.24 -13.19 -1.98
CA LEU A 45 -9.12 -11.83 -1.45
C LEU A 45 -7.78 -11.61 -0.73
N ALA A 46 -7.39 -12.53 0.14
CA ALA A 46 -6.10 -12.43 0.81
C ALA A 46 -4.94 -12.47 -0.20
N GLY A 47 -5.06 -13.30 -1.23
CA GLY A 47 -4.08 -13.37 -2.30
C GLY A 47 -3.98 -12.05 -3.08
N ASP A 48 -5.12 -11.44 -3.39
CA ASP A 48 -5.16 -10.15 -4.09
C ASP A 48 -4.57 -9.01 -3.24
N ILE A 49 -4.87 -8.99 -1.95
CA ILE A 49 -4.29 -8.01 -1.03
C ILE A 49 -2.76 -8.16 -1.02
N ARG A 50 -2.27 -9.37 -0.85
CA ARG A 50 -0.82 -9.64 -0.84
C ARG A 50 -0.17 -9.24 -2.15
N LYS A 51 -0.77 -9.63 -3.27
CA LYS A 51 -0.26 -9.28 -4.60
C LYS A 51 -0.19 -7.77 -4.80
N THR A 52 -1.22 -7.05 -4.36
CA THR A 52 -1.25 -5.58 -4.47
C THR A 52 -0.13 -4.96 -3.64
N MET A 53 0.07 -5.42 -2.41
CA MET A 53 1.16 -4.92 -1.57
C MET A 53 2.54 -5.19 -2.19
N TYR A 54 2.74 -6.38 -2.73
CA TYR A 54 4.01 -6.74 -3.37
C TYR A 54 4.23 -5.93 -4.66
N THR A 55 3.18 -5.67 -5.42
CA THR A 55 3.23 -4.79 -6.60
C THR A 55 3.66 -3.38 -6.20
N MET A 56 3.10 -2.86 -5.08
CA MET A 56 3.49 -1.55 -4.56
C MET A 56 4.98 -1.51 -4.22
N LEU A 57 5.50 -2.55 -3.56
CA LEU A 57 6.92 -2.63 -3.24
C LEU A 57 7.78 -2.66 -4.50
N GLU A 58 7.39 -3.46 -5.49
CA GLU A 58 8.09 -3.53 -6.77
C GLU A 58 8.13 -2.15 -7.44
N MET A 59 7.02 -1.44 -7.47
CA MET A 59 6.95 -0.10 -8.04
C MET A 59 7.84 0.89 -7.30
N ALA A 60 7.89 0.81 -5.98
CA ALA A 60 8.77 1.66 -5.17
C ALA A 60 10.24 1.41 -5.48
N VAL A 61 10.63 0.15 -5.67
CA VAL A 61 12.00 -0.19 -6.09
C VAL A 61 12.29 0.38 -7.47
N ARG A 62 11.35 0.26 -8.41
CA ARG A 62 11.50 0.83 -9.76
C ARG A 62 11.66 2.34 -9.71
N LEU A 63 10.93 3.04 -8.83
CA LEU A 63 11.05 4.48 -8.65
C LEU A 63 12.47 4.92 -8.28
N GLU A 64 13.16 4.13 -7.46
CA GLU A 64 14.54 4.45 -7.08
C GLU A 64 15.50 4.41 -8.27
N LYS A 65 15.20 3.60 -9.28
CA LYS A 65 16.08 3.36 -10.43
C LYS A 65 15.71 4.16 -11.67
N LYS A 66 14.46 4.64 -11.75
CA LYS A 66 14.00 5.36 -12.93
C LYS A 66 14.40 6.83 -12.91
N TYR A 67 14.73 7.33 -14.09
CA TYR A 67 14.95 8.76 -14.30
C TYR A 67 13.64 9.54 -14.34
N HIS A 68 12.66 9.05 -15.12
CA HIS A 68 11.31 9.63 -15.19
C HIS A 68 10.37 8.86 -14.28
N LYS A 69 9.79 9.55 -13.29
CA LYS A 69 9.08 8.93 -12.19
C LYS A 69 7.56 9.11 -12.21
N LYS A 70 7.08 10.08 -13.01
CA LYS A 70 5.67 10.51 -12.97
C LYS A 70 4.69 9.36 -13.21
N THR A 71 4.89 8.58 -14.26
CA THR A 71 3.98 7.49 -14.61
C THR A 71 3.97 6.40 -13.54
N THR A 72 5.15 6.03 -13.03
CA THR A 72 5.24 5.02 -11.98
C THR A 72 4.63 5.51 -10.67
N LEU A 73 4.76 6.80 -10.35
CA LEU A 73 4.08 7.37 -9.18
C LEU A 73 2.56 7.33 -9.33
N GLN A 74 2.05 7.63 -10.52
CA GLN A 74 0.62 7.53 -10.79
C GLN A 74 0.13 6.08 -10.66
N ASP A 75 0.88 5.13 -11.20
CA ASP A 75 0.54 3.71 -11.11
C ASP A 75 0.56 3.24 -9.65
N LEU A 76 1.55 3.69 -8.88
CA LEU A 76 1.63 3.38 -7.45
C LEU A 76 0.43 3.95 -6.69
N ASP A 77 0.01 5.17 -7.01
CA ASP A 77 -1.16 5.80 -6.40
C ASP A 77 -2.44 5.00 -6.69
N ILE A 78 -2.57 4.48 -7.91
CA ILE A 78 -3.68 3.60 -8.28
C ILE A 78 -3.66 2.33 -7.43
N GLU A 79 -2.50 1.71 -7.26
CA GLU A 79 -2.38 0.49 -6.44
C GLU A 79 -2.74 0.76 -4.97
N VAL A 80 -2.40 1.93 -4.45
CA VAL A 80 -2.80 2.34 -3.11
C VAL A 80 -4.33 2.36 -3.00
N ASP A 81 -5.02 2.91 -3.99
CA ASP A 81 -6.49 2.94 -3.99
C ASP A 81 -7.09 1.54 -4.15
N VAL A 82 -6.50 0.68 -4.98
CA VAL A 82 -6.91 -0.72 -5.08
C VAL A 82 -6.80 -1.39 -3.72
N LEU A 83 -5.67 -1.21 -3.03
CA LEU A 83 -5.47 -1.80 -1.70
C LEU A 83 -6.51 -1.28 -0.68
N ARG A 84 -6.78 0.02 -0.69
CA ARG A 84 -7.81 0.60 0.18
C ARG A 84 -9.16 -0.09 0.00
N ASN A 85 -9.54 -0.32 -1.24
CA ASN A 85 -10.83 -0.94 -1.54
C ASN A 85 -10.86 -2.44 -1.20
N LEU A 86 -9.75 -3.15 -1.42
CA LEU A 86 -9.66 -4.56 -1.02
C LEU A 86 -9.74 -4.70 0.50
N LEU A 87 -9.07 -3.83 1.26
CA LEU A 87 -9.15 -3.83 2.72
C LEU A 87 -10.55 -3.44 3.21
N ARG A 88 -11.18 -2.48 2.56
CA ARG A 88 -12.57 -2.13 2.85
C ARG A 88 -13.50 -3.32 2.65
N LEU A 89 -13.32 -4.05 1.56
CA LEU A 89 -14.10 -5.25 1.29
C LEU A 89 -13.85 -6.31 2.36
N ALA A 90 -12.62 -6.49 2.77
CA ALA A 90 -12.26 -7.50 3.79
C ALA A 90 -12.91 -7.21 5.15
N LYS A 91 -13.12 -5.94 5.51
CA LYS A 91 -13.76 -5.58 6.77
C LYS A 91 -15.27 -5.52 6.69
N ASP A 92 -15.85 -5.54 5.47
CA ASP A 92 -17.28 -5.32 5.29
C ASP A 92 -18.07 -6.54 5.80
N PRO A 93 -18.98 -6.35 6.78
CA PRO A 93 -19.78 -7.45 7.28
C PRO A 93 -20.76 -8.03 6.26
N ASN A 94 -21.04 -7.28 5.19
CA ASN A 94 -21.94 -7.69 4.13
C ASN A 94 -21.30 -8.59 3.07
N LEU A 95 -19.97 -8.74 3.10
CA LEU A 95 -19.31 -9.67 2.17
C LEU A 95 -19.76 -11.11 2.43
N TYR A 96 -19.85 -11.48 3.71
CA TYR A 96 -20.41 -12.75 4.16
C TYR A 96 -21.36 -12.48 5.34
N PRO A 97 -22.66 -12.21 5.08
CA PRO A 97 -23.55 -11.62 6.09
C PRO A 97 -23.72 -12.42 7.39
N ASN A 98 -23.50 -13.72 7.39
CA ASN A 98 -23.71 -14.55 8.56
C ASN A 98 -22.40 -15.03 9.19
N GLN A 99 -21.29 -14.36 8.86
CA GLN A 99 -19.97 -14.73 9.36
C GLN A 99 -19.23 -13.47 9.81
N LYS A 100 -18.16 -13.67 10.57
CA LYS A 100 -17.26 -12.57 10.91
C LYS A 100 -16.62 -12.03 9.65
N PRO A 101 -16.40 -10.71 9.55
CA PRO A 101 -15.62 -10.14 8.46
C PRO A 101 -14.21 -10.75 8.41
N CYS A 102 -13.60 -10.75 7.24
CA CYS A 102 -12.23 -11.24 7.08
C CYS A 102 -11.23 -10.46 7.94
N LEU A 103 -11.46 -9.16 8.13
CA LEU A 103 -10.70 -8.31 9.02
C LEU A 103 -11.62 -7.69 10.08
N ASP A 104 -11.17 -7.66 11.34
CA ASP A 104 -11.88 -6.89 12.35
C ASP A 104 -11.59 -5.40 12.16
N PHE A 105 -12.41 -4.56 12.80
CA PHE A 105 -12.34 -3.12 12.64
C PHE A 105 -11.00 -2.54 13.09
N HIS A 106 -10.48 -3.03 14.23
CA HIS A 106 -9.21 -2.52 14.77
C HIS A 106 -8.04 -2.81 13.83
N THR A 107 -7.94 -4.04 13.33
CA THR A 107 -6.89 -4.43 12.40
C THR A 107 -6.99 -3.62 11.11
N TRP A 108 -8.21 -3.47 10.59
CA TRP A 108 -8.45 -2.65 9.41
C TRP A 108 -8.00 -1.20 9.63
N GLU A 109 -8.35 -0.62 10.78
CA GLU A 109 -8.01 0.76 11.10
C GLU A 109 -6.49 0.98 11.14
N VAL A 110 -5.77 0.10 11.83
CA VAL A 110 -4.31 0.19 11.91
C VAL A 110 -3.69 0.06 10.52
N TRP A 111 -4.17 -0.89 9.74
CA TRP A 111 -3.66 -1.13 8.38
C TRP A 111 -3.93 0.07 7.48
N MET A 112 -5.14 0.62 7.54
CA MET A 112 -5.51 1.80 6.72
C MET A 112 -4.69 3.03 7.07
N ARG A 113 -4.33 3.23 8.33
CA ARG A 113 -3.44 4.33 8.71
C ARG A 113 -2.10 4.23 8.01
N LYS A 114 -1.55 3.02 7.91
CA LYS A 114 -0.28 2.78 7.20
C LYS A 114 -0.44 3.04 5.70
N VAL A 115 -1.53 2.58 5.12
CA VAL A 115 -1.82 2.80 3.70
C VAL A 115 -2.02 4.29 3.41
N ASP A 116 -2.76 4.99 4.27
CA ASP A 116 -3.01 6.43 4.10
C ASP A 116 -1.73 7.25 4.23
N GLU A 117 -0.83 6.86 5.12
CA GLU A 117 0.47 7.51 5.23
C GLU A 117 1.26 7.40 3.92
N ILE A 118 1.28 6.19 3.34
CA ILE A 118 1.91 5.98 2.04
C ILE A 118 1.25 6.85 0.97
N GLY A 119 -0.08 6.90 0.94
CA GLY A 119 -0.82 7.73 -0.01
C GLY A 119 -0.48 9.20 0.12
N ARG A 120 -0.37 9.71 1.35
CA ARG A 120 0.01 11.11 1.59
C ARG A 120 1.44 11.40 1.10
N MET A 121 2.35 10.47 1.32
CA MET A 121 3.73 10.61 0.86
C MET A 121 3.81 10.67 -0.66
N ILE A 122 3.04 9.84 -1.34
CA ILE A 122 2.95 9.85 -2.82
C ILE A 122 2.35 11.17 -3.29
N GLY A 123 1.26 11.62 -2.66
CA GLY A 123 0.56 12.84 -3.01
C GLY A 123 1.38 14.10 -2.79
N GLY A 124 2.27 14.10 -1.79
CA GLY A 124 3.18 15.19 -1.50
C GLY A 124 4.36 15.29 -2.46
N TYR A 125 4.47 14.34 -3.35
CA TYR A 125 5.55 14.25 -4.31
C TYR A 125 5.25 15.03 -5.57
#